data_d1cac4b261355bdb2cdf27ecc675ffe1
#
_entry.id   d1cac4b261355bdb2cdf27ecc675ffe1
#
_cell.length_a   1.000
_cell.length_b   1.000
_cell.length_c   1.000
_cell.angle_alpha   90.00
_cell.angle_beta   90.00
_cell.angle_gamma   90.00
#
_symmetry.space_group_name_H-M   'P 1'
#
loop_
_entity.id
_entity.type
_entity.pdbx_description
1 polymer ?
#
loop_
_entity_poly.entity_id
_entity_poly.type
_entity_poly.pdbx_seq_one_letter_code
_entity_poly.pdbx_strand_id
1 'polypeptide(L)'
;MAISDDRPDPELGAIAEYVTDTQITSDLAFEMAHLALFDFLGCALKALDETGCREAIKPIVPEAVIPNGARVPGTSYEFDPATAAFAITTMGRWLDFNDSWFGKGGGDPSDMWGAI
;
A
#
# COMPACT_ATOMS: atom_id res chain seq x y z
N MET A 1 0.07 39.33 -7.80
CA MET A 1 -0.61 38.03 -7.82
C MET A 1 0.01 37.23 -8.96
N ALA A 2 0.96 36.34 -8.65
CA ALA A 2 1.63 35.52 -9.67
C ALA A 2 0.59 34.52 -10.21
N ILE A 3 0.41 34.51 -11.52
CA ILE A 3 -0.39 33.47 -12.21
C ILE A 3 0.40 32.19 -11.98
N SER A 4 -0.15 31.23 -11.26
CA SER A 4 0.42 29.89 -11.19
C SER A 4 0.48 29.33 -12.61
N ASP A 5 1.66 28.91 -13.03
CA ASP A 5 1.82 28.15 -14.26
C ASP A 5 1.00 26.86 -14.10
N ASP A 6 -0.11 26.80 -14.81
CA ASP A 6 -1.12 25.72 -14.71
C ASP A 6 -0.68 24.45 -15.47
N ARG A 7 0.61 24.40 -15.87
CA ARG A 7 1.18 23.23 -16.52
C ARG A 7 1.53 22.20 -15.46
N PRO A 8 1.20 20.92 -15.69
CA PRO A 8 1.64 19.85 -14.80
C PRO A 8 3.16 19.85 -14.65
N ASP A 9 3.62 19.58 -13.44
CA ASP A 9 5.04 19.37 -13.17
C ASP A 9 5.56 18.28 -14.12
N PRO A 10 6.69 18.51 -14.85
CA PRO A 10 7.23 17.55 -15.80
C PRO A 10 7.50 16.17 -15.20
N GLU A 11 7.91 16.10 -13.93
CA GLU A 11 8.16 14.86 -13.21
C GLU A 11 6.85 14.09 -12.97
N LEU A 12 5.77 14.78 -12.60
CA LEU A 12 4.44 14.16 -12.46
C LEU A 12 3.91 13.67 -13.80
N GLY A 13 4.17 14.42 -14.88
CA GLY A 13 3.83 13.99 -16.24
C GLY A 13 4.56 12.70 -16.62
N ALA A 14 5.86 12.61 -16.38
CA ALA A 14 6.67 11.44 -16.65
C ALA A 14 6.24 10.20 -15.82
N ILE A 15 5.87 10.39 -14.56
CA ILE A 15 5.34 9.31 -13.70
C ILE A 15 3.99 8.82 -14.26
N ALA A 16 3.09 9.73 -14.61
CA ALA A 16 1.79 9.37 -15.17
C ALA A 16 1.94 8.58 -16.48
N GLU A 17 2.78 9.04 -17.42
CA GLU A 17 3.08 8.33 -18.66
C GLU A 17 3.68 6.95 -18.40
N TYR A 18 4.61 6.83 -17.45
CA TYR A 18 5.17 5.53 -17.07
C TYR A 18 4.09 4.57 -16.59
N VAL A 19 3.20 5.02 -15.72
CA VAL A 19 2.13 4.17 -15.13
C VAL A 19 1.10 3.75 -16.16
N THR A 20 0.75 4.64 -17.12
CA THR A 20 -0.32 4.37 -18.09
C THR A 20 0.17 3.64 -19.34
N ASP A 21 1.37 3.95 -19.81
CA ASP A 21 1.80 3.58 -21.15
C ASP A 21 2.93 2.52 -21.16
N THR A 22 3.65 2.35 -20.03
CA THR A 22 4.75 1.41 -19.98
C THR A 22 4.27 -0.04 -19.87
N GLN A 23 4.69 -0.87 -20.82
CA GLN A 23 4.47 -2.32 -20.78
C GLN A 23 5.62 -2.99 -20.03
N ILE A 24 5.34 -3.57 -18.88
CA ILE A 24 6.31 -4.38 -18.16
C ILE A 24 6.39 -5.76 -18.80
N THR A 25 7.55 -6.12 -19.36
CA THR A 25 7.77 -7.39 -20.08
C THR A 25 8.79 -8.29 -19.37
N SER A 26 9.33 -7.89 -18.25
CA SER A 26 10.34 -8.63 -17.51
C SER A 26 9.69 -9.65 -16.58
N ASP A 27 9.90 -10.94 -16.83
CA ASP A 27 9.45 -12.02 -15.95
C ASP A 27 10.06 -11.88 -14.55
N LEU A 28 11.32 -11.44 -14.47
CA LEU A 28 11.97 -11.17 -13.18
C LEU A 28 11.27 -10.07 -12.39
N ALA A 29 10.77 -9.01 -13.06
CA ALA A 29 10.03 -7.96 -12.36
C ALA A 29 8.74 -8.48 -11.75
N PHE A 30 8.00 -9.34 -12.45
CA PHE A 30 6.80 -9.99 -11.92
C PHE A 30 7.11 -10.97 -10.79
N GLU A 31 8.18 -11.76 -10.93
CA GLU A 31 8.63 -12.67 -9.85
C GLU A 31 8.96 -11.90 -8.58
N MET A 32 9.74 -10.82 -8.70
CA MET A 32 10.10 -9.98 -7.55
C MET A 32 8.87 -9.28 -6.94
N ALA A 33 7.93 -8.82 -7.75
CA ALA A 33 6.68 -8.24 -7.25
C ALA A 33 5.84 -9.27 -6.48
N HIS A 34 5.76 -10.51 -6.96
CA HIS A 34 5.09 -11.60 -6.24
C HIS A 34 5.76 -11.88 -4.89
N LEU A 35 7.09 -11.96 -4.86
CA LEU A 35 7.83 -12.21 -3.61
C LEU A 35 7.61 -11.07 -2.60
N ALA A 36 7.68 -9.82 -3.05
CA ALA A 36 7.43 -8.65 -2.22
C ALA A 36 5.98 -8.63 -1.69
N LEU A 37 4.99 -9.00 -2.51
CA LEU A 37 3.60 -9.13 -2.08
C LEU A 37 3.42 -10.23 -1.02
N PHE A 38 4.03 -11.40 -1.20
CA PHE A 38 3.95 -12.47 -0.22
C PHE A 38 4.62 -12.09 1.10
N ASP A 39 5.77 -11.44 1.05
CA ASP A 39 6.46 -10.93 2.23
C ASP A 39 5.60 -9.92 2.98
N PHE A 40 5.07 -8.93 2.26
CA PHE A 40 4.16 -7.93 2.81
C PHE A 40 2.92 -8.54 3.48
N LEU A 41 2.26 -9.48 2.80
CA LEU A 41 1.08 -10.17 3.36
C LEU A 41 1.45 -10.99 4.58
N GLY A 42 2.61 -11.64 4.59
CA GLY A 42 3.12 -12.37 5.75
C GLY A 42 3.32 -11.45 6.94
N CYS A 43 3.97 -10.31 6.75
CA CYS A 43 4.17 -9.28 7.76
C CYS A 43 2.83 -8.72 8.27
N ALA A 44 1.92 -8.39 7.35
CA ALA A 44 0.60 -7.86 7.67
C ALA A 44 -0.24 -8.83 8.52
N LEU A 45 -0.29 -10.10 8.14
CA LEU A 45 -1.03 -11.11 8.89
C LEU A 45 -0.38 -11.38 10.26
N LYS A 46 0.95 -11.41 10.33
CA LYS A 46 1.69 -11.56 11.59
C LYS A 46 1.47 -10.39 12.54
N ALA A 47 1.35 -9.18 12.01
CA ALA A 47 1.09 -7.98 12.80
C ALA A 47 -0.25 -8.05 13.57
N LEU A 48 -1.20 -8.86 13.10
CA LEU A 48 -2.47 -9.09 13.81
C LEU A 48 -2.31 -9.82 15.14
N ASP A 49 -1.16 -10.44 15.44
CA ASP A 49 -0.86 -10.97 16.77
C ASP A 49 -0.61 -9.85 17.78
N GLU A 50 -0.24 -8.66 17.30
CA GLU A 50 0.06 -7.50 18.13
C GLU A 50 -1.22 -6.73 18.50
N THR A 51 -1.46 -6.57 19.79
CA THR A 51 -2.66 -5.84 20.29
C THR A 51 -2.69 -4.40 19.77
N GLY A 52 -1.53 -3.73 19.72
CA GLY A 52 -1.42 -2.35 19.23
C GLY A 52 -1.84 -2.22 17.77
N CYS A 53 -1.44 -3.17 16.93
CA CYS A 53 -1.85 -3.19 15.53
C CYS A 53 -3.37 -3.34 15.38
N ARG A 54 -3.95 -4.32 16.06
CA ARG A 54 -5.41 -4.53 16.05
C ARG A 54 -6.18 -3.29 16.50
N GLU A 55 -5.71 -2.60 17.52
CA GLU A 55 -6.32 -1.36 18.01
C GLU A 55 -6.21 -0.22 16.98
N ALA A 56 -5.06 -0.12 16.29
CA ALA A 56 -4.82 0.93 15.31
C ALA A 56 -5.69 0.82 14.04
N ILE A 57 -6.02 -0.41 13.63
CA ILE A 57 -6.76 -0.67 12.37
C ILE A 57 -8.27 -0.89 12.58
N LYS A 58 -8.75 -0.91 13.82
CA LYS A 58 -10.18 -1.10 14.07
C LYS A 58 -11.02 0.06 13.55
N PRO A 59 -12.30 -0.16 13.21
CA PRO A 59 -13.20 0.91 12.82
C PRO A 59 -13.30 1.98 13.92
N ILE A 60 -13.27 3.25 13.53
CA ILE A 60 -13.46 4.39 14.47
C ILE A 60 -14.84 4.30 15.13
N VAL A 61 -15.85 3.92 14.35
CA VAL A 61 -17.19 3.61 14.86
C VAL A 61 -17.29 2.09 14.96
N PRO A 62 -17.49 1.53 16.17
CA PRO A 62 -17.63 0.08 16.35
C PRO A 62 -18.71 -0.49 15.42
N GLU A 63 -18.42 -1.63 14.81
CA GLU A 63 -19.33 -2.33 13.88
C GLU A 63 -19.66 -1.56 12.58
N ALA A 64 -19.01 -0.43 12.31
CA ALA A 64 -19.17 0.26 11.04
C ALA A 64 -18.54 -0.58 9.92
N VAL A 65 -19.39 -1.13 9.05
CA VAL A 65 -19.02 -1.90 7.87
C VAL A 65 -19.65 -1.25 6.64
N ILE A 66 -18.89 -1.11 5.59
CA ILE A 66 -19.40 -0.66 4.29
C ILE A 66 -19.71 -1.91 3.47
N PRO A 67 -20.96 -2.25 3.21
CA PRO A 67 -21.33 -3.43 2.42
C PRO A 67 -20.65 -3.41 1.05
N ASN A 68 -19.93 -4.48 0.71
CA ASN A 68 -19.09 -4.59 -0.49
C ASN A 68 -17.93 -3.56 -0.53
N GLY A 69 -17.49 -3.08 0.61
CA GLY A 69 -16.30 -2.25 0.75
C GLY A 69 -15.00 -3.01 0.50
N ALA A 70 -13.89 -2.30 0.58
CA ALA A 70 -12.56 -2.90 0.49
C ALA A 70 -12.27 -3.74 1.75
N ARG A 71 -11.84 -4.98 1.54
CA ARG A 71 -11.59 -5.94 2.62
C ARG A 71 -10.19 -5.81 3.18
N VAL A 72 -10.07 -5.86 4.50
CA VAL A 72 -8.79 -5.91 5.19
C VAL A 72 -8.42 -7.38 5.47
N PRO A 73 -7.35 -7.92 4.85
CA PRO A 73 -6.96 -9.32 4.99
C PRO A 73 -6.79 -9.76 6.45
N GLY A 74 -7.25 -10.97 6.77
CA GLY A 74 -7.16 -11.51 8.13
C GLY A 74 -8.15 -10.95 9.14
N THR A 75 -9.04 -10.04 8.73
CA THR A 75 -10.09 -9.44 9.55
C THR A 75 -11.47 -9.61 8.93
N SER A 76 -12.51 -9.21 9.66
CA SER A 76 -13.88 -9.09 9.11
C SER A 76 -14.20 -7.66 8.63
N TYR A 77 -13.21 -6.78 8.55
CA TYR A 77 -13.43 -5.37 8.23
C TYR A 77 -13.64 -5.17 6.73
N GLU A 78 -14.67 -4.39 6.42
CA GLU A 78 -14.96 -3.86 5.08
C GLU A 78 -15.09 -2.35 5.21
N PHE A 79 -14.18 -1.60 4.60
CA PHE A 79 -14.06 -0.16 4.73
C PHE A 79 -14.22 0.54 3.37
N ASP A 80 -14.30 1.87 3.39
CA ASP A 80 -14.00 2.65 2.20
C ASP A 80 -12.54 2.42 1.76
N PRO A 81 -12.22 2.62 0.47
CA PRO A 81 -10.88 2.29 -0.04
C PRO A 81 -9.74 3.00 0.69
N ALA A 82 -9.91 4.25 1.12
CA ALA A 82 -8.85 4.99 1.79
C ALA A 82 -8.58 4.45 3.21
N THR A 83 -9.64 4.14 3.95
CA THR A 83 -9.52 3.51 5.28
C THR A 83 -8.95 2.10 5.18
N ALA A 84 -9.34 1.33 4.16
CA ALA A 84 -8.77 0.00 3.94
C ALA A 84 -7.28 0.07 3.59
N ALA A 85 -6.88 0.98 2.69
CA ALA A 85 -5.48 1.22 2.34
C ALA A 85 -4.65 1.59 3.58
N PHE A 86 -5.17 2.48 4.43
CA PHE A 86 -4.52 2.83 5.69
C PHE A 86 -4.35 1.61 6.60
N ALA A 87 -5.40 0.82 6.79
CA ALA A 87 -5.36 -0.35 7.66
C ALA A 87 -4.37 -1.40 7.14
N ILE A 88 -4.41 -1.73 5.84
CA ILE A 88 -3.53 -2.72 5.23
C ILE A 88 -2.07 -2.25 5.29
N THR A 89 -1.79 -0.99 4.95
CA THR A 89 -0.43 -0.43 5.04
C THR A 89 0.07 -0.43 6.49
N THR A 90 -0.78 -0.05 7.45
CA THR A 90 -0.44 -0.11 8.88
C THR A 90 -0.05 -1.52 9.31
N MET A 91 -0.82 -2.54 8.90
CA MET A 91 -0.50 -3.94 9.19
C MET A 91 0.84 -4.34 8.57
N GLY A 92 1.05 -4.05 7.29
CA GLY A 92 2.28 -4.42 6.57
C GLY A 92 3.54 -3.78 7.16
N ARG A 93 3.42 -2.54 7.66
CA ARG A 93 4.54 -1.78 8.24
C ARG A 93 4.71 -1.94 9.75
N TRP A 94 3.77 -2.58 10.43
CA TRP A 94 3.75 -2.62 11.91
C TRP A 94 5.00 -3.19 12.55
N LEU A 95 5.52 -4.27 11.97
CA LEU A 95 6.69 -4.97 12.50
C LEU A 95 8.02 -4.44 11.97
N ASP A 96 7.99 -3.63 10.92
CA ASP A 96 9.15 -2.96 10.30
C ASP A 96 10.30 -3.92 9.93
N PHE A 97 9.96 -5.10 9.40
CA PHE A 97 10.94 -6.09 8.92
C PHE A 97 10.60 -6.67 7.53
N ASN A 98 9.70 -6.03 6.81
CA ASN A 98 9.39 -6.34 5.42
C ASN A 98 10.49 -5.85 4.46
N ASP A 99 10.32 -6.12 3.17
CA ASP A 99 11.30 -5.86 2.13
C ASP A 99 11.87 -4.43 2.13
N SER A 100 13.15 -4.32 1.77
CA SER A 100 13.84 -3.04 1.56
C SER A 100 14.65 -3.10 0.27
N TRP A 101 14.68 -1.99 -0.48
CA TRP A 101 15.48 -1.85 -1.68
C TRP A 101 16.61 -0.83 -1.48
N PHE A 102 17.86 -1.30 -1.69
CA PHE A 102 19.08 -0.50 -1.52
C PHE A 102 19.62 -0.02 -2.86
N GLY A 103 18.89 0.86 -3.55
CA GLY A 103 19.37 1.56 -4.74
C GLY A 103 19.95 2.93 -4.42
N LYS A 104 20.08 3.80 -5.44
CA LYS A 104 20.58 5.18 -5.24
C LYS A 104 19.69 6.02 -4.32
N GLY A 105 18.43 5.70 -4.18
CA GLY A 105 17.47 6.39 -3.32
C GLY A 105 17.07 5.62 -2.07
N GLY A 106 17.22 4.32 -2.08
CA GLY A 106 16.64 3.45 -1.05
C GLY A 106 15.11 3.55 -0.99
N GLY A 107 14.46 2.54 -0.45
CA GLY A 107 13.01 2.55 -0.25
C GLY A 107 12.49 1.17 0.12
N ASP A 108 11.25 1.14 0.54
CA ASP A 108 10.54 -0.09 0.87
C ASP A 108 9.43 -0.29 -0.17
N PRO A 109 9.62 -1.14 -1.19
CA PRO A 109 8.63 -1.37 -2.25
C PRO A 109 7.25 -1.76 -1.73
N SER A 110 7.21 -2.39 -0.56
CA SER A 110 5.99 -2.81 0.12
C SER A 110 5.08 -1.68 0.60
N ASP A 111 5.57 -0.44 0.70
CA ASP A 111 4.76 0.70 1.18
C ASP A 111 3.52 0.96 0.33
N MET A 112 3.53 0.54 -0.93
CA MET A 112 2.43 0.77 -1.87
C MET A 112 1.33 -0.30 -1.83
N TRP A 113 1.59 -1.50 -1.31
CA TRP A 113 0.66 -2.62 -1.42
C TRP A 113 -0.71 -2.38 -0.77
N GLY A 114 -0.76 -1.56 0.26
CA GLY A 114 -2.04 -1.24 0.90
C GLY A 114 -2.96 -0.37 0.04
N ALA A 115 -2.43 0.30 -0.99
CA ALA A 115 -3.19 1.20 -1.86
C ALA A 115 -3.56 0.57 -3.22
N ILE A 116 -3.00 -0.61 -3.54
CA ILE A 116 -3.23 -1.37 -4.76
C ILE A 116 -4.26 -2.47 -4.50
#